data_eb65daee13f5d62ef3f6e57cedeba740
#
_entry.id   eb65daee13f5d62ef3f6e57cedeba740
#
_cell.length_a   1.000
_cell.length_b   1.000
_cell.length_c   1.000
_cell.angle_alpha   90.00
_cell.angle_beta   90.00
_cell.angle_gamma   90.00
#
_symmetry.space_group_name_H-M   'P 1'
#
loop_
_entity.id
_entity.type
_entity.pdbx_description
1 polymer ?
#
loop_
_entity_poly.entity_id
_entity_poly.type
_entity_poly.pdbx_seq_one_letter_code
_entity_poly.pdbx_strand_id
1 'polypeptide(L)'
;MKENICTKLRFPSNWKKLGVTSLMVFLCISLFASEPIDFDKAFKASVKIEQQIKRTSFPGKVYNIKDFGATTDTPDQPCHEQINLAITTCNQEGGGTVVIPKGTFYTGPITMKSNVNLHLEEGATLKFSTDQKLYFPGVITRWEGLDCYNARPLIYAYGESNIAITGKGT
;
A
#
# COMPACT_ATOMS: atom_id res chain seq x y z
N MET A 1 -33.82 2.84 -28.62
CA MET A 1 -34.37 1.54 -28.98
C MET A 1 -33.79 0.54 -28.01
N LYS A 2 -34.53 0.21 -26.94
CA LYS A 2 -34.12 -0.76 -25.92
C LYS A 2 -34.93 -2.02 -26.15
N GLU A 3 -34.32 -3.07 -26.66
CA GLU A 3 -34.97 -4.36 -26.77
C GLU A 3 -34.86 -5.13 -25.46
N ASN A 4 -36.00 -5.39 -24.87
CA ASN A 4 -36.16 -6.26 -23.71
C ASN A 4 -36.03 -7.74 -24.15
N ILE A 5 -34.90 -8.37 -23.82
CA ILE A 5 -34.77 -9.84 -23.95
C ILE A 5 -35.34 -10.47 -22.68
N CYS A 6 -36.68 -10.59 -22.65
CA CYS A 6 -37.37 -11.42 -21.68
C CYS A 6 -37.77 -12.72 -22.39
N THR A 7 -36.88 -13.70 -22.35
CA THR A 7 -37.15 -15.04 -22.88
C THR A 7 -38.21 -15.71 -22.03
N LYS A 8 -39.43 -15.86 -22.56
CA LYS A 8 -40.54 -16.64 -21.99
C LYS A 8 -40.11 -18.10 -21.83
N LEU A 9 -39.78 -18.49 -20.66
CA LEU A 9 -39.69 -19.91 -20.28
C LEU A 9 -41.08 -20.50 -20.31
N ARG A 10 -41.39 -21.34 -21.33
CA ARG A 10 -42.62 -22.08 -21.50
C ARG A 10 -42.51 -23.40 -20.73
N PHE A 11 -43.17 -23.49 -19.59
CA PHE A 11 -43.19 -24.71 -18.78
C PHE A 11 -44.22 -25.72 -19.33
N PRO A 12 -43.91 -27.02 -19.37
CA PRO A 12 -44.84 -28.06 -19.85
C PRO A 12 -45.97 -28.31 -18.86
N SER A 13 -47.16 -28.62 -19.38
CA SER A 13 -48.46 -28.69 -18.66
C SER A 13 -48.63 -29.87 -17.69
N ASN A 14 -47.59 -30.64 -17.37
CA ASN A 14 -47.69 -31.85 -16.54
C ASN A 14 -47.15 -31.67 -15.09
N TRP A 15 -47.26 -30.47 -14.53
CA TRP A 15 -46.72 -30.11 -13.22
C TRP A 15 -47.48 -30.66 -12.00
N LYS A 16 -48.64 -31.31 -12.20
CA LYS A 16 -49.47 -31.78 -11.09
C LYS A 16 -48.98 -33.06 -10.38
N LYS A 17 -47.84 -33.64 -10.82
CA LYS A 17 -47.30 -34.87 -10.21
C LYS A 17 -45.86 -34.76 -9.66
N LEU A 18 -45.21 -33.59 -9.70
CA LEU A 18 -43.94 -33.43 -8.97
C LEU A 18 -44.20 -32.90 -7.58
N GLY A 19 -44.16 -33.80 -6.65
CA GLY A 19 -44.32 -33.52 -5.23
C GLY A 19 -43.18 -32.68 -4.67
N VAL A 20 -43.30 -32.36 -3.42
CA VAL A 20 -42.50 -31.54 -2.47
C VAL A 20 -41.03 -31.25 -2.80
N THR A 21 -40.37 -32.07 -3.60
CA THR A 21 -38.97 -31.89 -4.01
C THR A 21 -38.73 -30.68 -4.95
N SER A 22 -39.77 -30.32 -5.78
CA SER A 22 -39.65 -29.15 -6.68
C SER A 22 -39.74 -27.82 -5.91
N LEU A 23 -40.49 -27.79 -4.79
CA LEU A 23 -40.63 -26.60 -3.96
C LEU A 23 -39.32 -26.29 -3.20
N MET A 24 -38.57 -27.33 -2.78
CA MET A 24 -37.30 -27.15 -2.10
C MET A 24 -36.19 -26.64 -3.05
N VAL A 25 -36.17 -27.08 -4.31
CA VAL A 25 -35.21 -26.59 -5.28
C VAL A 25 -35.48 -25.11 -5.62
N PHE A 26 -36.74 -24.71 -5.73
CA PHE A 26 -37.08 -23.29 -5.91
C PHE A 26 -36.74 -22.43 -4.69
N LEU A 27 -36.89 -22.93 -3.49
CA LEU A 27 -36.52 -22.23 -2.26
C LEU A 27 -35.00 -22.08 -2.12
N CYS A 28 -34.20 -23.08 -2.55
CA CYS A 28 -32.74 -22.99 -2.55
C CYS A 28 -32.22 -21.98 -3.59
N ILE A 29 -32.85 -21.86 -4.76
CA ILE A 29 -32.42 -20.91 -5.81
C ILE A 29 -32.70 -19.46 -5.37
N SER A 30 -33.78 -19.21 -4.62
CA SER A 30 -34.06 -17.86 -4.10
C SER A 30 -33.15 -17.42 -2.96
N LEU A 31 -32.49 -18.37 -2.26
CA LEU A 31 -31.52 -18.07 -1.19
C LEU A 31 -30.14 -17.67 -1.72
N PHE A 32 -29.85 -17.94 -3.00
CA PHE A 32 -28.60 -17.57 -3.66
C PHE A 32 -28.75 -16.43 -4.67
N ALA A 33 -29.91 -15.81 -4.76
CA ALA A 33 -30.07 -14.58 -5.55
C ALA A 33 -29.32 -13.46 -4.81
N SER A 34 -28.05 -13.25 -5.14
CA SER A 34 -27.33 -12.05 -4.70
C SER A 34 -28.11 -10.83 -5.19
N GLU A 35 -28.48 -9.95 -4.28
CA GLU A 35 -29.07 -8.66 -4.63
C GLU A 35 -28.25 -7.99 -5.71
N PRO A 36 -28.88 -7.42 -6.73
CA PRO A 36 -28.16 -6.69 -7.76
C PRO A 36 -27.37 -5.55 -7.11
N ILE A 37 -26.10 -5.44 -7.47
CA ILE A 37 -25.23 -4.39 -6.93
C ILE A 37 -25.80 -3.03 -7.36
N ASP A 38 -26.23 -2.26 -6.38
CA ASP A 38 -26.62 -0.86 -6.58
C ASP A 38 -25.33 -0.01 -6.67
N PHE A 39 -24.91 0.25 -7.91
CA PHE A 39 -23.70 1.02 -8.19
C PHE A 39 -23.80 2.46 -7.67
N ASP A 40 -24.98 3.08 -7.68
CA ASP A 40 -25.15 4.44 -7.16
C ASP A 40 -24.94 4.49 -5.66
N LYS A 41 -25.47 3.50 -4.92
CA LYS A 41 -25.26 3.35 -3.48
C LYS A 41 -23.79 3.05 -3.17
N ALA A 42 -23.16 2.15 -3.93
CA ALA A 42 -21.74 1.82 -3.77
C ALA A 42 -20.85 3.04 -4.04
N PHE A 43 -21.14 3.82 -5.09
CA PHE A 43 -20.41 5.03 -5.40
C PHE A 43 -20.55 6.10 -4.31
N LYS A 44 -21.78 6.35 -3.83
CA LYS A 44 -21.99 7.28 -2.69
C LYS A 44 -21.27 6.82 -1.42
N ALA A 45 -21.23 5.51 -1.17
CA ALA A 45 -20.47 4.96 -0.05
C ALA A 45 -18.96 5.16 -0.21
N SER A 46 -18.41 5.00 -1.43
CA SER A 46 -16.99 5.22 -1.69
C SER A 46 -16.58 6.69 -1.47
N VAL A 47 -17.39 7.64 -1.93
CA VAL A 47 -17.16 9.08 -1.69
C VAL A 47 -17.16 9.41 -0.19
N LYS A 48 -18.09 8.80 0.58
CA LYS A 48 -18.12 8.97 2.03
C LYS A 48 -16.88 8.39 2.71
N ILE A 49 -16.40 7.24 2.25
CA ILE A 49 -15.16 6.62 2.76
C ILE A 49 -13.98 7.51 2.44
N GLU A 50 -13.87 8.01 1.20
CA GLU A 50 -12.79 8.91 0.79
C GLU A 50 -12.68 10.15 1.68
N GLN A 51 -13.82 10.75 2.06
CA GLN A 51 -13.87 11.91 2.97
C GLN A 51 -13.39 11.58 4.40
N GLN A 52 -13.42 10.32 4.80
CA GLN A 52 -12.97 9.86 6.13
C GLN A 52 -11.48 9.50 6.16
N ILE A 53 -10.83 9.38 4.99
CA ILE A 53 -9.40 9.06 4.91
C ILE A 53 -8.59 10.27 5.39
N LYS A 54 -7.86 10.08 6.47
CA LYS A 54 -6.91 11.09 6.97
C LYS A 54 -5.72 11.18 6.02
N ARG A 55 -5.48 12.37 5.50
CA ARG A 55 -4.27 12.65 4.71
C ARG A 55 -3.08 12.82 5.64
N THR A 56 -1.91 12.40 5.17
CA THR A 56 -0.64 12.62 5.88
C THR A 56 -0.35 14.11 5.96
N SER A 57 0.16 14.56 7.11
CA SER A 57 0.56 15.96 7.34
C SER A 57 1.83 15.97 8.16
N PHE A 58 2.80 16.79 7.77
CA PHE A 58 4.14 16.81 8.36
C PHE A 58 4.47 18.21 8.84
N PRO A 59 5.22 18.37 9.96
CA PRO A 59 5.80 19.64 10.35
C PRO A 59 6.70 20.22 9.26
N GLY A 60 6.86 21.55 9.23
CA GLY A 60 7.67 22.24 8.23
C GLY A 60 9.20 22.07 8.37
N LYS A 61 9.68 21.25 9.30
CA LYS A 61 11.10 20.96 9.47
C LYS A 61 11.64 20.13 8.32
N VAL A 62 12.85 20.44 7.86
CA VAL A 62 13.51 19.79 6.72
C VAL A 62 14.90 19.30 7.17
N TYR A 63 15.20 18.06 6.81
CA TYR A 63 16.46 17.38 7.11
C TYR A 63 17.09 16.90 5.82
N ASN A 64 18.19 17.51 5.39
CA ASN A 64 18.89 17.08 4.19
C ASN A 64 19.85 15.92 4.53
N ILE A 65 19.79 14.80 3.80
CA ILE A 65 20.66 13.64 4.07
C ILE A 65 22.15 13.96 3.96
N LYS A 66 22.51 14.99 3.20
CA LYS A 66 23.93 15.44 3.10
C LYS A 66 24.44 15.99 4.42
N ASP A 67 23.60 16.60 5.22
CA ASP A 67 23.97 17.11 6.56
C ASP A 67 24.30 15.98 7.54
N PHE A 68 23.88 14.75 7.19
CA PHE A 68 24.18 13.52 7.93
C PHE A 68 25.32 12.72 7.30
N GLY A 69 26.00 13.27 6.30
CA GLY A 69 27.17 12.66 5.68
C GLY A 69 26.86 11.76 4.47
N ALA A 70 25.64 11.80 3.92
CA ALA A 70 25.35 11.06 2.70
C ALA A 70 26.09 11.65 1.50
N THR A 71 26.73 10.79 0.71
CA THR A 71 27.52 11.15 -0.47
C THR A 71 26.88 10.60 -1.75
N THR A 72 27.08 11.30 -2.86
CA THR A 72 26.62 10.87 -4.19
C THR A 72 27.68 10.05 -4.91
N ASP A 73 27.23 9.20 -5.82
CA ASP A 73 28.06 8.48 -6.80
C ASP A 73 29.15 7.57 -6.18
N THR A 74 28.89 7.06 -4.97
CA THR A 74 29.76 6.16 -4.22
C THR A 74 29.16 4.76 -4.09
N PRO A 75 29.24 3.88 -5.12
CA PRO A 75 28.61 2.57 -5.10
C PRO A 75 29.15 1.65 -3.98
N ASP A 76 30.42 1.79 -3.65
CA ASP A 76 31.09 0.96 -2.63
C ASP A 76 30.82 1.44 -1.18
N GLN A 77 30.20 2.59 -1.03
CA GLN A 77 29.86 3.18 0.27
C GLN A 77 28.37 3.56 0.32
N PRO A 78 27.46 2.60 0.47
CA PRO A 78 26.04 2.89 0.52
C PRO A 78 25.68 3.72 1.75
N CYS A 79 24.90 4.79 1.53
CA CYS A 79 24.57 5.80 2.54
C CYS A 79 23.26 5.50 3.33
N HIS A 80 22.87 4.24 3.45
CA HIS A 80 21.66 3.86 4.16
C HIS A 80 21.69 4.21 5.65
N GLU A 81 22.87 4.17 6.28
CA GLU A 81 23.04 4.56 7.69
C GLU A 81 22.76 6.05 7.87
N GLN A 82 23.25 6.91 6.98
CA GLN A 82 23.05 8.35 6.99
C GLN A 82 21.57 8.71 6.75
N ILE A 83 20.95 8.02 5.80
CA ILE A 83 19.50 8.20 5.53
C ILE A 83 18.68 7.76 6.73
N ASN A 84 18.96 6.61 7.31
CA ASN A 84 18.27 6.11 8.51
C ASN A 84 18.50 7.00 9.74
N LEU A 85 19.69 7.58 9.87
CA LEU A 85 19.99 8.54 10.94
C LEU A 85 19.17 9.81 10.76
N ALA A 86 19.08 10.36 9.54
CA ALA A 86 18.25 11.52 9.23
C ALA A 86 16.76 11.26 9.54
N ILE A 87 16.25 10.08 9.15
CA ILE A 87 14.88 9.66 9.45
C ILE A 87 14.64 9.54 10.96
N THR A 88 15.58 8.93 11.69
CA THR A 88 15.47 8.76 13.15
C THR A 88 15.49 10.10 13.86
N THR A 89 16.41 11.00 13.50
CA THR A 89 16.51 12.34 14.05
C THR A 89 15.23 13.16 13.78
N CYS A 90 14.74 13.11 12.53
CA CYS A 90 13.49 13.76 12.14
C CYS A 90 12.30 13.26 13.01
N ASN A 91 12.18 11.95 13.21
CA ASN A 91 11.14 11.36 14.04
C ASN A 91 11.26 11.81 15.51
N GLN A 92 12.46 11.76 16.09
CA GLN A 92 12.73 12.15 17.49
C GLN A 92 12.42 13.63 17.76
N GLU A 93 12.60 14.48 16.78
CA GLU A 93 12.31 15.91 16.85
C GLU A 93 10.86 16.28 16.52
N GLY A 94 9.96 15.29 16.44
CA GLY A 94 8.53 15.48 16.26
C GLY A 94 8.04 15.35 14.83
N GLY A 95 8.92 14.92 13.90
CA GLY A 95 8.57 14.69 12.50
C GLY A 95 8.96 15.85 11.57
N GLY A 96 8.79 15.61 10.28
CA GLY A 96 9.15 16.56 9.22
C GLY A 96 9.41 15.88 7.88
N THR A 97 10.22 16.53 7.06
CA THR A 97 10.60 16.03 5.74
C THR A 97 12.10 15.75 5.68
N VAL A 98 12.48 14.50 5.40
CA VAL A 98 13.84 14.10 5.06
C VAL A 98 14.00 14.21 3.56
N VAL A 99 14.93 15.07 3.12
CA VAL A 99 15.13 15.39 1.71
C VAL A 99 16.34 14.63 1.17
N ILE A 100 16.09 13.93 0.06
CA ILE A 100 17.13 13.36 -0.80
C ILE A 100 17.31 14.32 -1.97
N PRO A 101 18.39 15.11 -1.99
CA PRO A 101 18.60 16.13 -3.02
C PRO A 101 19.01 15.48 -4.35
N LYS A 102 19.07 16.29 -5.40
CA LYS A 102 19.54 15.86 -6.73
C LYS A 102 20.88 15.13 -6.66
N GLY A 103 20.98 13.99 -7.34
CA GLY A 103 22.17 13.12 -7.41
C GLY A 103 21.82 11.66 -7.29
N THR A 104 22.78 10.77 -7.52
CA THR A 104 22.63 9.32 -7.36
C THR A 104 23.19 8.92 -6.01
N PHE A 105 22.31 8.39 -5.14
CA PHE A 105 22.66 7.90 -3.82
C PHE A 105 22.55 6.37 -3.81
N TYR A 106 23.67 5.69 -3.61
CA TYR A 106 23.67 4.25 -3.39
C TYR A 106 23.28 3.96 -1.96
N THR A 107 22.35 3.04 -1.77
CA THR A 107 21.77 2.78 -0.45
C THR A 107 21.53 1.30 -0.20
N GLY A 108 21.48 0.90 1.05
CA GLY A 108 20.92 -0.34 1.53
C GLY A 108 19.47 -0.12 2.00
N PRO A 109 18.97 -0.96 2.95
CA PRO A 109 17.59 -0.88 3.43
C PRO A 109 17.32 0.42 4.20
N ILE A 110 16.19 1.05 3.87
CA ILE A 110 15.71 2.27 4.54
C ILE A 110 14.58 1.88 5.49
N THR A 111 14.64 2.37 6.74
CA THR A 111 13.60 2.15 7.75
C THR A 111 12.87 3.44 8.02
N MET A 112 11.59 3.49 7.62
CA MET A 112 10.73 4.64 7.88
C MET A 112 10.29 4.70 9.34
N LYS A 113 10.10 5.91 9.84
CA LYS A 113 9.58 6.22 11.17
C LYS A 113 8.34 7.10 11.09
N SER A 114 7.53 7.06 12.15
CA SER A 114 6.31 7.86 12.24
C SER A 114 6.58 9.35 12.07
N ASN A 115 5.62 10.04 11.45
CA ASN A 115 5.65 11.48 11.18
C ASN A 115 6.79 11.93 10.24
N VAL A 116 7.32 11.05 9.41
CA VAL A 116 8.40 11.36 8.48
C VAL A 116 7.92 11.23 7.03
N ASN A 117 8.17 12.28 6.26
CA ASN A 117 8.06 12.30 4.81
C ASN A 117 9.46 12.14 4.19
N LEU A 118 9.70 11.07 3.45
CA LEU A 118 10.92 10.91 2.64
C LEU A 118 10.66 11.56 1.27
N HIS A 119 11.33 12.69 1.02
CA HIS A 119 11.12 13.48 -0.19
C HIS A 119 12.32 13.40 -1.13
N LEU A 120 12.09 12.86 -2.32
CA LEU A 120 13.09 12.78 -3.38
C LEU A 120 12.91 13.97 -4.33
N GLU A 121 13.89 14.89 -4.34
CA GLU A 121 13.89 16.01 -5.27
C GLU A 121 13.95 15.56 -6.73
N GLU A 122 13.58 16.43 -7.64
CA GLU A 122 13.71 16.18 -9.07
C GLU A 122 15.20 15.94 -9.44
N GLY A 123 15.48 14.82 -10.09
CA GLY A 123 16.83 14.37 -10.42
C GLY A 123 17.57 13.66 -9.28
N ALA A 124 16.90 13.39 -8.16
CA ALA A 124 17.38 12.45 -7.15
C ALA A 124 17.16 11.01 -7.61
N THR A 125 18.12 10.14 -7.37
CA THR A 125 18.00 8.69 -7.62
C THR A 125 18.51 7.93 -6.41
N LEU A 126 17.66 7.07 -5.85
CA LEU A 126 18.04 6.07 -4.84
C LEU A 126 18.36 4.76 -5.54
N LYS A 127 19.61 4.34 -5.53
CA LYS A 127 20.04 3.08 -6.12
C LYS A 127 20.36 2.06 -5.03
N PHE A 128 19.46 1.09 -4.86
CA PHE A 128 19.62 0.06 -3.84
C PHE A 128 20.72 -0.95 -4.19
N SER A 129 21.53 -1.28 -3.20
CA SER A 129 22.58 -2.27 -3.33
C SER A 129 22.00 -3.67 -3.54
N THR A 130 22.69 -4.47 -4.36
CA THR A 130 22.41 -5.91 -4.54
C THR A 130 23.15 -6.79 -3.53
N ASP A 131 23.99 -6.22 -2.66
CA ASP A 131 24.65 -6.98 -1.60
C ASP A 131 23.63 -7.41 -0.54
N GLN A 132 23.31 -8.69 -0.56
CA GLN A 132 22.33 -9.30 0.35
C GLN A 132 22.72 -9.13 1.82
N LYS A 133 24.00 -9.00 2.16
CA LYS A 133 24.45 -8.85 3.56
C LYS A 133 23.89 -7.60 4.22
N LEU A 134 23.65 -6.53 3.46
CA LEU A 134 23.08 -5.28 3.97
C LEU A 134 21.63 -5.44 4.47
N TYR A 135 20.94 -6.46 4.00
CA TYR A 135 19.53 -6.72 4.32
C TYR A 135 19.36 -7.68 5.51
N PHE A 136 20.44 -8.01 6.18
CA PHE A 136 20.44 -8.79 7.41
C PHE A 136 21.03 -7.99 8.58
N PRO A 137 20.62 -8.32 9.83
CA PRO A 137 19.67 -9.36 10.22
C PRO A 137 18.28 -9.13 9.65
N GLY A 138 17.58 -10.23 9.37
CA GLY A 138 16.21 -10.21 8.86
C GLY A 138 15.23 -9.58 9.84
N VAL A 139 14.05 -9.28 9.36
CA VAL A 139 12.94 -8.73 10.14
C VAL A 139 11.76 -9.70 10.15
N ILE A 140 10.92 -9.61 11.20
CA ILE A 140 9.64 -10.31 11.21
C ILE A 140 8.76 -9.69 10.15
N THR A 141 8.23 -10.52 9.28
CA THR A 141 7.28 -10.15 8.24
C THR A 141 6.18 -11.20 8.15
N ARG A 142 5.08 -10.86 7.48
CA ARG A 142 3.99 -11.79 7.23
C ARG A 142 3.97 -12.15 5.75
N TRP A 143 4.14 -13.44 5.46
CA TRP A 143 4.09 -13.99 4.12
C TRP A 143 3.01 -15.06 4.04
N GLU A 144 2.07 -14.92 3.09
CA GLU A 144 0.96 -15.86 2.89
C GLU A 144 0.21 -16.27 4.17
N GLY A 145 0.10 -15.31 5.11
CA GLY A 145 -0.60 -15.54 6.38
C GLY A 145 0.26 -16.10 7.50
N LEU A 146 1.53 -16.44 7.25
CA LEU A 146 2.48 -16.92 8.25
C LEU A 146 3.47 -15.82 8.66
N ASP A 147 3.74 -15.73 9.95
CA ASP A 147 4.79 -14.86 10.46
C ASP A 147 6.14 -15.56 10.29
N CYS A 148 7.07 -14.92 9.61
CA CYS A 148 8.39 -15.47 9.31
C CYS A 148 9.48 -14.40 9.39
N TYR A 149 10.71 -14.83 9.61
CA TYR A 149 11.88 -13.97 9.43
C TYR A 149 12.29 -13.95 7.95
N ASN A 150 12.43 -12.75 7.42
CA ASN A 150 12.86 -12.55 6.03
C ASN A 150 13.91 -11.45 5.94
N ALA A 151 14.65 -11.40 4.82
CA ALA A 151 15.53 -10.27 4.53
C ALA A 151 14.75 -8.95 4.60
N ARG A 152 15.39 -7.86 5.04
CA ARG A 152 14.76 -6.53 5.07
C ARG A 152 14.33 -6.13 3.67
N PRO A 153 13.13 -5.57 3.49
CA PRO A 153 12.75 -4.96 2.21
C PRO A 153 13.57 -3.69 1.96
N LEU A 154 13.54 -3.20 0.73
CA LEU A 154 14.24 -1.97 0.33
C LEU A 154 13.82 -0.78 1.20
N ILE A 155 12.51 -0.63 1.44
CA ILE A 155 11.94 0.36 2.34
C ILE A 155 11.00 -0.37 3.28
N TYR A 156 11.21 -0.20 4.58
CA TYR A 156 10.52 -0.90 5.64
C TYR A 156 9.83 0.06 6.61
N ALA A 157 8.61 -0.28 7.01
CA ALA A 157 7.90 0.36 8.11
C ALA A 157 7.10 -0.71 8.87
N TYR A 158 7.18 -0.71 10.18
CA TYR A 158 6.41 -1.62 11.02
C TYR A 158 5.84 -0.90 12.23
N GLY A 159 4.51 -0.88 12.37
CA GLY A 159 3.83 -0.18 13.45
C GLY A 159 3.94 1.35 13.38
N GLU A 160 4.42 1.91 12.28
CA GLU A 160 4.59 3.34 12.08
C GLU A 160 3.32 3.99 11.50
N SER A 161 3.12 5.27 11.77
CA SER A 161 1.97 6.04 11.30
C SER A 161 2.39 7.40 10.74
N ASN A 162 1.53 7.99 9.89
CA ASN A 162 1.77 9.28 9.25
C ASN A 162 3.13 9.32 8.55
N ILE A 163 3.33 8.39 7.61
CA ILE A 163 4.54 8.28 6.78
C ILE A 163 4.19 8.55 5.32
N ALA A 164 5.13 9.11 4.58
CA ALA A 164 4.99 9.31 3.14
C ALA A 164 6.33 9.18 2.42
N ILE A 165 6.26 8.85 1.13
CA ILE A 165 7.34 8.99 0.17
C ILE A 165 6.81 9.88 -0.94
N THR A 166 7.50 11.00 -1.19
CA THR A 166 7.03 12.04 -2.10
C THR A 166 8.15 12.51 -3.02
N GLY A 167 7.84 13.38 -3.96
CA GLY A 167 8.82 13.99 -4.86
C GLY A 167 8.73 13.48 -6.29
N LYS A 168 9.73 13.87 -7.11
CA LYS A 168 9.83 13.51 -8.52
C LYS A 168 11.10 12.71 -8.84
N GLY A 169 11.87 12.33 -7.80
CA GLY A 169 13.04 11.45 -7.93
C GLY A 169 12.65 10.00 -8.23
N THR A 170 13.65 9.17 -8.44
CA THR A 170 13.53 7.74 -8.82
C THR A 170 14.18 6.84 -7.79
#